data_1337ad508e24b83cd55351c4b5f7dca1
#
_entry.id   1337ad508e24b83cd55351c4b5f7dca1
#
_cell.length_a   1.000
_cell.length_b   1.000
_cell.length_c   1.000
_cell.angle_alpha   90.00
_cell.angle_beta   90.00
_cell.angle_gamma   90.00
#
_symmetry.space_group_name_H-M   'P 1'
#
loop_
_entity.id
_entity.type
_entity.pdbx_description
1 polymer ?
#
loop_
_entity_poly.entity_id
_entity_poly.type
_entity_poly.pdbx_seq_one_letter_code
_entity_poly.pdbx_strand_id
1 'polypeptide(L)'
;MQKGIYYSFLPGEKPEDKFSWARTLGFDCVEIPTLRTQEEREYFKLAAENTGVRIPSIMNSDHWGAPFSAPEPEVRAKGMACLQQSLDTALAVGADTVLIVPAVVTPQVRFEDAWTRSQAELKTIVPEFEKNKIYMAIEDVGNKILLSPPEMARYIDDFASPYVAAYFDVGNVIPYGYPEHWILTLGSRIKKMHIKGYSAKTRTSTPDLLSGTIDWPAVMKAIRDVGYDDVLTAELRGVGNTAYDCCKSISEDMDKILEM
;
A
#
# COMPACT_ATOMS: atom_id res chain seq x y z
N MET A 1 -5.52 -11.62 11.41
CA MET A 1 -5.27 -10.38 10.61
C MET A 1 -5.69 -9.16 11.39
N GLN A 2 -5.05 -8.01 11.15
CA GLN A 2 -5.31 -6.71 11.82
C GLN A 2 -6.04 -5.76 10.88
N LYS A 3 -6.81 -4.82 11.43
CA LYS A 3 -7.46 -3.75 10.67
C LYS A 3 -6.55 -2.53 10.57
N GLY A 4 -6.24 -2.10 9.34
CA GLY A 4 -5.49 -0.88 9.05
C GLY A 4 -6.31 0.14 8.27
N ILE A 5 -5.88 1.39 8.34
CA ILE A 5 -6.43 2.48 7.53
C ILE A 5 -5.31 3.43 7.10
N TYR A 6 -5.44 4.01 5.90
CA TYR A 6 -4.50 5.05 5.47
C TYR A 6 -4.77 6.36 6.22
N TYR A 7 -3.72 6.97 6.71
CA TYR A 7 -3.71 8.16 7.59
C TYR A 7 -4.59 9.32 7.12
N SER A 8 -4.63 9.59 5.80
CA SER A 8 -5.34 10.75 5.26
C SER A 8 -6.87 10.69 5.47
N PHE A 9 -7.45 9.49 5.63
CA PHE A 9 -8.89 9.32 5.81
C PHE A 9 -9.35 9.55 7.25
N LEU A 10 -8.43 9.44 8.21
CA LEU A 10 -8.76 9.61 9.64
C LEU A 10 -9.18 11.03 9.97
N PRO A 11 -10.19 11.20 10.85
CA PRO A 11 -10.59 12.50 11.37
C PRO A 11 -9.49 13.13 12.24
N GLY A 12 -9.49 14.46 12.33
CA GLY A 12 -8.50 15.24 13.06
C GLY A 12 -7.45 15.86 12.15
N GLU A 13 -6.70 16.82 12.69
CA GLU A 13 -5.65 17.54 11.94
C GLU A 13 -4.25 17.04 12.33
N LYS A 14 -4.05 16.76 13.61
CA LYS A 14 -2.76 16.36 14.16
C LYS A 14 -2.62 14.84 14.26
N PRO A 15 -1.39 14.31 14.23
CA PRO A 15 -1.13 12.88 14.39
C PRO A 15 -1.78 12.28 15.63
N GLU A 16 -1.65 12.91 16.81
CA GLU A 16 -2.26 12.39 18.05
C GLU A 16 -3.77 12.26 17.96
N ASP A 17 -4.48 13.20 17.31
CA ASP A 17 -5.93 13.12 17.13
C ASP A 17 -6.29 11.93 16.23
N LYS A 18 -5.60 11.82 15.08
CA LYS A 18 -5.85 10.77 14.09
C LYS A 18 -5.57 9.37 14.64
N PHE A 19 -4.47 9.17 15.35
CA PHE A 19 -4.15 7.88 15.98
C PHE A 19 -5.13 7.55 17.11
N SER A 20 -5.59 8.55 17.90
CA SER A 20 -6.61 8.38 18.90
C SER A 20 -7.95 7.97 18.27
N TRP A 21 -8.34 8.57 17.16
CA TRP A 21 -9.53 8.16 16.40
C TRP A 21 -9.40 6.78 15.81
N ALA A 22 -8.23 6.43 15.23
CA ALA A 22 -8.00 5.08 14.74
C ALA A 22 -8.24 4.05 15.84
N ARG A 23 -7.66 4.25 17.03
CA ARG A 23 -7.87 3.37 18.18
C ARG A 23 -9.34 3.29 18.60
N THR A 24 -10.02 4.43 18.71
CA THR A 24 -11.44 4.52 19.11
C THR A 24 -12.36 3.79 18.13
N LEU A 25 -12.04 3.85 16.84
CA LEU A 25 -12.80 3.23 15.76
C LEU A 25 -12.44 1.75 15.54
N GLY A 26 -11.52 1.19 16.33
CA GLY A 26 -11.16 -0.22 16.28
C GLY A 26 -10.16 -0.59 15.19
N PHE A 27 -9.38 0.38 14.69
CA PHE A 27 -8.21 0.08 13.85
C PHE A 27 -7.00 -0.25 14.71
N ASP A 28 -6.27 -1.30 14.34
CA ASP A 28 -5.02 -1.72 14.97
C ASP A 28 -3.80 -0.99 14.40
N CYS A 29 -3.92 -0.56 13.14
CA CYS A 29 -2.81 -0.05 12.35
C CYS A 29 -3.20 1.21 11.57
N VAL A 30 -2.21 2.10 11.36
CA VAL A 30 -2.32 3.27 10.49
C VAL A 30 -1.13 3.30 9.54
N GLU A 31 -1.38 3.20 8.23
CA GLU A 31 -0.38 3.47 7.20
C GLU A 31 -0.19 4.97 7.05
N ILE A 32 1.05 5.44 6.98
CA ILE A 32 1.36 6.87 6.92
C ILE A 32 2.14 7.25 5.66
N PRO A 33 2.11 8.53 5.23
CA PRO A 33 2.94 9.01 4.14
C PRO A 33 4.41 9.13 4.54
N THR A 34 5.28 9.39 3.56
CA THR A 34 6.68 9.78 3.79
C THR A 34 6.77 11.03 4.66
N LEU A 35 7.53 10.97 5.74
CA LEU A 35 7.81 12.11 6.61
C LEU A 35 9.15 12.74 6.24
N ARG A 36 9.19 14.07 6.15
CA ARG A 36 10.33 14.79 5.57
C ARG A 36 11.39 15.17 6.60
N THR A 37 10.99 15.36 7.85
CA THR A 37 11.88 15.81 8.93
C THR A 37 11.98 14.80 10.05
N GLN A 38 13.05 14.88 10.84
CA GLN A 38 13.21 14.07 12.05
C GLN A 38 12.14 14.40 13.10
N GLU A 39 11.76 15.66 13.20
CA GLU A 39 10.72 16.13 14.13
C GLU A 39 9.35 15.50 13.80
N GLU A 40 8.97 15.46 12.50
CA GLU A 40 7.76 14.77 12.07
C GLU A 40 7.80 13.27 12.43
N ARG A 41 8.94 12.60 12.19
CA ARG A 41 9.11 11.17 12.51
C ARG A 41 8.94 10.89 13.99
N GLU A 42 9.55 11.70 14.85
CA GLU A 42 9.41 11.61 16.31
C GLU A 42 7.96 11.85 16.76
N TYR A 43 7.29 12.84 16.16
CA TYR A 43 5.91 13.17 16.47
C TYR A 43 4.95 12.03 16.13
N PHE A 44 5.06 11.47 14.93
CA PHE A 44 4.23 10.32 14.52
C PHE A 44 4.51 9.08 15.36
N LYS A 45 5.79 8.81 15.67
CA LYS A 45 6.18 7.72 16.55
C LYS A 45 5.51 7.85 17.92
N LEU A 46 5.59 9.01 18.56
CA LEU A 46 4.97 9.27 19.86
C LEU A 46 3.43 9.11 19.80
N ALA A 47 2.78 9.59 18.74
CA ALA A 47 1.35 9.43 18.56
C ALA A 47 0.94 7.94 18.48
N ALA A 48 1.71 7.13 17.76
CA ALA A 48 1.51 5.69 17.67
C ALA A 48 1.72 4.99 19.03
N GLU A 49 2.84 5.29 19.71
CA GLU A 49 3.18 4.70 21.03
C GLU A 49 2.11 5.04 22.08
N ASN A 50 1.65 6.29 22.16
CA ASN A 50 0.68 6.76 23.13
C ASN A 50 -0.72 6.11 22.96
N THR A 51 -1.05 5.69 21.73
CA THR A 51 -2.35 5.08 21.43
C THR A 51 -2.29 3.56 21.33
N GLY A 52 -1.09 2.98 21.22
CA GLY A 52 -0.88 1.57 20.95
C GLY A 52 -1.33 1.14 19.53
N VAL A 53 -1.46 2.10 18.61
CA VAL A 53 -1.77 1.84 17.19
C VAL A 53 -0.47 1.69 16.42
N ARG A 54 -0.27 0.56 15.74
CA ARG A 54 0.95 0.25 14.98
C ARG A 54 1.01 1.04 13.68
N ILE A 55 2.21 1.45 13.27
CA ILE A 55 2.48 1.92 11.91
C ILE A 55 3.14 0.75 11.14
N PRO A 56 2.40 0.03 10.27
CA PRO A 56 2.94 -1.16 9.60
C PRO A 56 3.73 -0.81 8.35
N SER A 57 3.37 0.28 7.68
CA SER A 57 3.89 0.63 6.35
C SER A 57 3.93 2.13 6.12
N ILE A 58 4.81 2.53 5.20
CA ILE A 58 4.95 3.89 4.70
C ILE A 58 4.55 3.90 3.23
N MET A 59 3.57 4.73 2.85
CA MET A 59 3.26 5.00 1.45
C MET A 59 4.24 6.04 0.90
N ASN A 60 5.07 5.66 -0.09
CA ASN A 60 5.99 6.59 -0.72
C ASN A 60 5.24 7.73 -1.42
N SER A 61 5.48 8.98 -1.01
CA SER A 61 4.61 10.10 -1.36
C SER A 61 4.79 10.64 -2.79
N ASP A 62 5.98 10.51 -3.39
CA ASP A 62 6.30 11.19 -4.66
C ASP A 62 6.27 10.27 -5.88
N HIS A 63 5.84 9.02 -5.76
CA HIS A 63 5.88 8.05 -6.85
C HIS A 63 5.05 8.44 -8.10
N TRP A 64 4.03 9.29 -7.94
CA TRP A 64 3.26 9.84 -9.07
C TRP A 64 3.90 11.09 -9.67
N GLY A 65 4.44 11.98 -8.83
CA GLY A 65 5.07 13.24 -9.26
C GLY A 65 6.51 13.08 -9.76
N ALA A 66 7.19 12.04 -9.29
CA ALA A 66 8.57 11.72 -9.65
C ALA A 66 8.74 10.21 -9.86
N PRO A 67 8.12 9.64 -10.92
CA PRO A 67 8.14 8.21 -11.16
C PRO A 67 9.56 7.70 -11.51
N PHE A 68 9.91 6.53 -11.00
CA PHE A 68 11.20 5.87 -11.29
C PHE A 68 11.37 5.48 -12.76
N SER A 69 10.31 5.57 -13.55
CA SER A 69 10.30 5.30 -15.00
C SER A 69 10.43 6.55 -15.87
N ALA A 70 10.49 7.75 -15.28
CA ALA A 70 10.58 9.00 -16.02
C ALA A 70 11.77 9.01 -17.00
N PRO A 71 11.63 9.61 -18.21
CA PRO A 71 12.74 9.78 -19.12
C PRO A 71 13.87 10.62 -18.54
N GLU A 72 13.51 11.68 -17.80
CA GLU A 72 14.42 12.67 -17.26
C GLU A 72 15.12 12.13 -15.99
N PRO A 73 16.48 12.02 -15.99
CA PRO A 73 17.23 11.52 -14.84
C PRO A 73 16.98 12.30 -13.54
N GLU A 74 16.80 13.61 -13.64
CA GLU A 74 16.52 14.49 -12.48
C GLU A 74 15.16 14.21 -11.83
N VAL A 75 14.16 13.77 -12.61
CA VAL A 75 12.85 13.36 -12.08
C VAL A 75 13.01 12.04 -11.33
N ARG A 76 13.72 11.06 -11.91
CA ARG A 76 14.01 9.80 -11.24
C ARG A 76 14.80 9.99 -9.95
N ALA A 77 15.81 10.89 -9.98
CA ALA A 77 16.60 11.22 -8.79
C ALA A 77 15.74 11.80 -7.65
N LYS A 78 14.72 12.63 -7.95
CA LYS A 78 13.74 13.10 -6.95
C LYS A 78 12.92 11.94 -6.37
N GLY A 79 12.46 11.02 -7.22
CA GLY A 79 11.76 9.82 -6.77
C GLY A 79 12.61 8.97 -5.82
N MET A 80 13.88 8.75 -6.19
CA MET A 80 14.84 8.00 -5.36
C MET A 80 15.14 8.71 -4.04
N ALA A 81 15.25 10.04 -4.03
CA ALA A 81 15.42 10.80 -2.79
C ALA A 81 14.19 10.70 -1.87
N CYS A 82 12.97 10.68 -2.43
CA CYS A 82 11.76 10.43 -1.64
C CYS A 82 11.73 8.99 -1.10
N LEU A 83 12.12 8.00 -1.89
CA LEU A 83 12.18 6.62 -1.45
C LEU A 83 13.17 6.42 -0.30
N GLN A 84 14.33 7.10 -0.33
CA GLN A 84 15.26 7.12 0.81
C GLN A 84 14.60 7.73 2.05
N GLN A 85 13.86 8.84 1.92
CA GLN A 85 13.13 9.43 3.05
C GLN A 85 12.01 8.51 3.57
N SER A 86 11.39 7.71 2.70
CA SER A 86 10.40 6.71 3.11
C SER A 86 11.04 5.59 3.92
N LEU A 87 12.22 5.13 3.52
CA LEU A 87 13.00 4.15 4.28
C LEU A 87 13.41 4.72 5.64
N ASP A 88 13.93 5.96 5.68
CA ASP A 88 14.27 6.66 6.93
C ASP A 88 13.05 6.82 7.85
N THR A 89 11.88 7.08 7.26
CA THR A 89 10.61 7.16 7.99
C THR A 89 10.25 5.81 8.59
N ALA A 90 10.31 4.72 7.80
CA ALA A 90 10.02 3.38 8.27
C ALA A 90 10.90 2.99 9.46
N LEU A 91 12.20 3.24 9.38
CA LEU A 91 13.17 3.00 10.46
C LEU A 91 12.84 3.77 11.73
N ALA A 92 12.49 5.05 11.59
CA ALA A 92 12.22 5.91 12.74
C ALA A 92 10.94 5.52 13.49
N VAL A 93 9.87 5.13 12.77
CA VAL A 93 8.58 4.80 13.37
C VAL A 93 8.38 3.31 13.65
N GLY A 94 9.34 2.45 13.24
CA GLY A 94 9.27 0.99 13.44
C GLY A 94 8.36 0.27 12.45
N ALA A 95 8.12 0.84 11.28
CA ALA A 95 7.43 0.16 10.18
C ALA A 95 8.37 -0.86 9.49
N ASP A 96 7.79 -1.95 8.98
CA ASP A 96 8.56 -3.01 8.32
C ASP A 96 8.49 -2.96 6.78
N THR A 97 7.66 -2.07 6.22
CA THR A 97 7.37 -2.04 4.79
C THR A 97 7.29 -0.59 4.26
N VAL A 98 7.82 -0.38 3.06
CA VAL A 98 7.60 0.83 2.26
C VAL A 98 6.86 0.43 0.98
N LEU A 99 5.65 0.99 0.79
CA LEU A 99 4.88 0.85 -0.44
C LEU A 99 5.44 1.77 -1.52
N ILE A 100 5.64 1.23 -2.72
CA ILE A 100 6.01 2.01 -3.90
C ILE A 100 5.16 1.65 -5.12
N VAL A 101 4.77 2.66 -5.90
CA VAL A 101 4.34 2.46 -7.29
C VAL A 101 5.59 2.47 -8.16
N PRO A 102 5.95 1.35 -8.82
CA PRO A 102 7.28 1.19 -9.38
C PRO A 102 7.51 2.00 -10.65
N ALA A 103 6.48 2.24 -11.44
CA ALA A 103 6.60 2.88 -12.74
C ALA A 103 5.24 3.43 -13.22
N VAL A 104 5.28 4.28 -14.23
CA VAL A 104 4.09 4.77 -14.94
C VAL A 104 4.34 4.69 -16.45
N VAL A 105 3.44 4.02 -17.19
CA VAL A 105 3.44 4.00 -18.66
C VAL A 105 2.57 5.12 -19.19
N THR A 106 3.11 5.90 -20.11
CA THR A 106 2.44 7.06 -20.74
C THR A 106 2.64 7.00 -22.26
N PRO A 107 2.00 7.87 -23.06
CA PRO A 107 2.30 7.97 -24.49
C PRO A 107 3.78 8.27 -24.79
N GLN A 108 4.53 8.87 -23.85
CA GLN A 108 5.94 9.22 -23.97
C GLN A 108 6.88 8.22 -23.30
N VAL A 109 6.34 7.31 -22.47
CA VAL A 109 7.10 6.28 -21.75
C VAL A 109 6.54 4.92 -22.10
N ARG A 110 7.25 4.20 -22.96
CA ARG A 110 6.88 2.84 -23.40
C ARG A 110 6.97 1.86 -22.23
N PHE A 111 6.24 0.76 -22.31
CA PHE A 111 6.22 -0.30 -21.31
C PHE A 111 7.63 -0.83 -20.98
N GLU A 112 8.41 -1.17 -22.02
CA GLU A 112 9.76 -1.72 -21.87
C GLU A 112 10.73 -0.71 -21.23
N ASP A 113 10.58 0.58 -21.57
CA ASP A 113 11.37 1.65 -20.98
C ASP A 113 10.98 1.87 -19.51
N ALA A 114 9.68 1.84 -19.19
CA ALA A 114 9.18 1.96 -17.83
C ALA A 114 9.72 0.82 -16.95
N TRP A 115 9.65 -0.43 -17.44
CA TRP A 115 10.19 -1.61 -16.78
C TRP A 115 11.69 -1.48 -16.53
N THR A 116 12.45 -1.24 -17.60
CA THR A 116 13.92 -1.21 -17.53
C THR A 116 14.45 -0.10 -16.64
N ARG A 117 13.88 1.13 -16.76
CA ARG A 117 14.32 2.28 -15.96
C ARG A 117 14.00 2.09 -14.49
N SER A 118 12.77 1.71 -14.16
CA SER A 118 12.38 1.52 -12.77
C SER A 118 13.15 0.38 -12.10
N GLN A 119 13.36 -0.73 -12.80
CA GLN A 119 14.23 -1.82 -12.30
C GLN A 119 15.66 -1.34 -12.04
N ALA A 120 16.25 -0.55 -12.95
CA ALA A 120 17.61 -0.05 -12.80
C ALA A 120 17.75 0.89 -11.59
N GLU A 121 16.82 1.85 -11.43
CA GLU A 121 16.83 2.77 -10.29
C GLU A 121 16.60 2.04 -8.96
N LEU A 122 15.56 1.24 -8.87
CA LEU A 122 15.18 0.56 -7.63
C LEU A 122 16.24 -0.46 -7.18
N LYS A 123 16.93 -1.14 -8.09
CA LYS A 123 18.04 -2.05 -7.75
C LYS A 123 19.18 -1.36 -7.00
N THR A 124 19.36 -0.04 -7.18
CA THR A 124 20.43 0.70 -6.50
C THR A 124 20.20 0.83 -4.99
N ILE A 125 18.95 0.83 -4.55
CA ILE A 125 18.59 1.02 -3.13
C ILE A 125 18.24 -0.30 -2.40
N VAL A 126 18.01 -1.40 -3.13
CA VAL A 126 17.68 -2.71 -2.55
C VAL A 126 18.64 -3.11 -1.42
N PRO A 127 19.98 -2.95 -1.53
CA PRO A 127 20.91 -3.30 -0.45
C PRO A 127 20.64 -2.57 0.87
N GLU A 128 20.14 -1.34 0.83
CA GLU A 128 19.78 -0.60 2.06
C GLU A 128 18.50 -1.16 2.69
N PHE A 129 17.51 -1.58 1.89
CA PHE A 129 16.31 -2.27 2.38
C PHE A 129 16.67 -3.61 3.03
N GLU A 130 17.53 -4.42 2.40
CA GLU A 130 18.02 -5.70 2.93
C GLU A 130 18.75 -5.52 4.25
N LYS A 131 19.72 -4.60 4.31
CA LYS A 131 20.51 -4.29 5.50
C LYS A 131 19.63 -3.93 6.69
N ASN A 132 18.56 -3.18 6.44
CA ASN A 132 17.66 -2.70 7.47
C ASN A 132 16.46 -3.63 7.72
N LYS A 133 16.32 -4.72 6.95
CA LYS A 133 15.22 -5.68 7.02
C LYS A 133 13.84 -5.03 6.83
N ILE A 134 13.76 -4.04 5.95
CA ILE A 134 12.52 -3.37 5.54
C ILE A 134 12.12 -3.90 4.16
N TYR A 135 10.85 -4.20 3.95
CA TYR A 135 10.34 -4.60 2.64
C TYR A 135 10.11 -3.39 1.74
N MET A 136 10.67 -3.42 0.54
CA MET A 136 10.28 -2.56 -0.56
C MET A 136 9.14 -3.26 -1.31
N ALA A 137 7.91 -2.84 -1.05
CA ALA A 137 6.72 -3.52 -1.55
C ALA A 137 6.11 -2.80 -2.75
N ILE A 138 6.04 -3.52 -3.86
CA ILE A 138 5.53 -3.07 -5.15
C ILE A 138 4.01 -3.13 -5.13
N GLU A 139 3.34 -2.00 -5.43
CA GLU A 139 1.89 -1.95 -5.52
C GLU A 139 1.39 -2.09 -6.96
N ASP A 140 0.34 -2.88 -7.12
CA ASP A 140 -0.48 -2.95 -8.33
C ASP A 140 -1.46 -1.77 -8.37
N VAL A 141 -1.34 -0.92 -9.37
CA VAL A 141 -2.20 0.26 -9.56
C VAL A 141 -2.57 0.47 -11.03
N GLY A 142 -3.44 1.44 -11.31
CA GLY A 142 -3.86 1.79 -12.67
C GLY A 142 -2.81 2.51 -13.53
N ASN A 143 -1.53 2.17 -13.40
CA ASN A 143 -0.36 2.81 -14.03
C ASN A 143 0.04 2.19 -15.38
N LYS A 144 -0.75 1.24 -15.89
CA LYS A 144 -0.57 0.55 -17.18
C LYS A 144 0.69 -0.33 -17.26
N ILE A 145 1.18 -0.79 -16.14
CA ILE A 145 2.23 -1.78 -15.99
C ILE A 145 1.85 -2.75 -14.86
N LEU A 146 2.37 -3.96 -14.89
CA LEU A 146 2.04 -5.01 -13.91
C LEU A 146 0.53 -5.35 -13.91
N LEU A 147 -0.03 -5.55 -15.11
CA LEU A 147 -1.47 -5.76 -15.32
C LEU A 147 -1.90 -7.24 -15.22
N SER A 148 -1.00 -8.12 -14.85
CA SER A 148 -1.30 -9.53 -14.62
C SER A 148 -0.46 -10.10 -13.46
N PRO A 149 -0.96 -11.11 -12.73
CA PRO A 149 -0.23 -11.65 -11.60
C PRO A 149 1.13 -12.27 -11.96
N PRO A 150 1.31 -13.00 -13.10
CA PRO A 150 2.63 -13.49 -13.50
C PRO A 150 3.62 -12.37 -13.84
N GLU A 151 3.14 -11.26 -14.43
CA GLU A 151 3.95 -10.10 -14.73
C GLU A 151 4.46 -9.41 -13.46
N MET A 152 3.59 -9.22 -12.47
CA MET A 152 3.94 -8.67 -11.16
C MET A 152 4.91 -9.57 -10.40
N ALA A 153 4.65 -10.88 -10.38
CA ALA A 153 5.53 -11.86 -9.76
C ALA A 153 6.94 -11.81 -10.39
N ARG A 154 7.03 -11.80 -11.73
CA ARG A 154 8.32 -11.70 -12.45
C ARG A 154 9.02 -10.38 -12.11
N TYR A 155 8.30 -9.25 -12.11
CA TYR A 155 8.91 -7.96 -11.80
C TYR A 155 9.56 -7.95 -10.43
N ILE A 156 8.91 -8.55 -9.42
CA ILE A 156 9.44 -8.70 -8.07
C ILE A 156 10.64 -9.66 -8.05
N ASP A 157 10.53 -10.83 -8.68
CA ASP A 157 11.56 -11.85 -8.68
C ASP A 157 12.85 -11.40 -9.40
N ASP A 158 12.76 -10.51 -10.40
CA ASP A 158 13.89 -9.95 -11.14
C ASP A 158 14.85 -9.10 -10.25
N PHE A 159 14.42 -8.73 -9.02
CA PHE A 159 15.31 -8.11 -8.02
C PHE A 159 16.22 -9.12 -7.31
N ALA A 160 15.85 -10.39 -7.30
CA ALA A 160 16.57 -11.47 -6.61
C ALA A 160 16.83 -11.17 -5.12
N SER A 161 15.90 -10.48 -4.45
CA SER A 161 15.99 -10.06 -3.05
C SER A 161 14.75 -10.50 -2.25
N PRO A 162 14.93 -11.09 -1.06
CA PRO A 162 13.80 -11.44 -0.20
C PRO A 162 13.09 -10.22 0.41
N TYR A 163 13.66 -9.02 0.27
CA TYR A 163 13.08 -7.76 0.77
C TYR A 163 12.40 -6.93 -0.32
N VAL A 164 12.30 -7.45 -1.55
CA VAL A 164 11.40 -6.90 -2.57
C VAL A 164 10.14 -7.77 -2.63
N ALA A 165 8.99 -7.16 -2.47
CA ALA A 165 7.74 -7.86 -2.19
C ALA A 165 6.55 -7.24 -2.92
N ALA A 166 5.36 -7.81 -2.77
CA ALA A 166 4.10 -7.24 -3.22
C ALA A 166 3.41 -6.48 -2.07
N TYR A 167 2.97 -5.27 -2.36
CA TYR A 167 1.89 -4.60 -1.67
C TYR A 167 0.63 -4.79 -2.51
N PHE A 168 -0.20 -5.76 -2.19
CA PHE A 168 -1.29 -6.16 -3.07
C PHE A 168 -2.57 -5.38 -2.78
N ASP A 169 -3.15 -4.72 -3.80
CA ASP A 169 -4.44 -4.03 -3.68
C ASP A 169 -5.57 -4.83 -4.35
N VAL A 170 -6.51 -5.28 -3.53
CA VAL A 170 -7.65 -6.12 -3.97
C VAL A 170 -8.53 -5.41 -4.99
N GLY A 171 -8.74 -4.10 -4.85
CA GLY A 171 -9.64 -3.35 -5.74
C GLY A 171 -8.99 -2.95 -7.07
N ASN A 172 -7.69 -2.66 -7.06
CA ASN A 172 -6.97 -2.19 -8.25
C ASN A 172 -6.90 -3.24 -9.36
N VAL A 173 -6.95 -4.53 -9.04
CA VAL A 173 -6.85 -5.62 -10.02
C VAL A 173 -8.18 -6.01 -10.67
N ILE A 174 -9.32 -5.57 -10.13
CA ILE A 174 -10.66 -5.92 -10.68
C ILE A 174 -10.80 -5.61 -12.18
N PRO A 175 -10.27 -4.49 -12.73
CA PRO A 175 -10.30 -4.25 -14.16
C PRO A 175 -9.54 -5.27 -15.01
N TYR A 176 -8.62 -6.02 -14.40
CA TYR A 176 -7.66 -6.90 -15.08
C TYR A 176 -7.85 -8.38 -14.75
N GLY A 177 -8.64 -8.71 -13.73
CA GLY A 177 -8.84 -10.09 -13.31
C GLY A 177 -9.61 -10.26 -12.01
N TYR A 178 -9.31 -11.34 -11.33
CA TYR A 178 -9.94 -11.75 -10.08
C TYR A 178 -8.93 -11.71 -8.95
N PRO A 179 -9.16 -10.94 -7.87
CA PRO A 179 -8.19 -10.76 -6.79
C PRO A 179 -7.70 -12.07 -6.17
N GLU A 180 -8.60 -13.05 -5.98
CA GLU A 180 -8.26 -14.36 -5.42
C GLU A 180 -7.25 -15.12 -6.30
N HIS A 181 -7.30 -14.96 -7.62
CA HIS A 181 -6.32 -15.57 -8.53
C HIS A 181 -4.95 -14.87 -8.42
N TRP A 182 -4.94 -13.54 -8.26
CA TRP A 182 -3.71 -12.79 -8.03
C TRP A 182 -3.04 -13.20 -6.72
N ILE A 183 -3.82 -13.28 -5.63
CA ILE A 183 -3.33 -13.68 -4.32
C ILE A 183 -2.65 -15.04 -4.39
N LEU A 184 -3.31 -16.03 -5.00
CA LEU A 184 -2.77 -17.39 -5.16
C LEU A 184 -1.47 -17.40 -5.99
N THR A 185 -1.37 -16.59 -7.04
CA THR A 185 -0.18 -16.51 -7.90
C THR A 185 0.98 -15.79 -7.21
N LEU A 186 0.71 -14.69 -6.51
CA LEU A 186 1.74 -13.93 -5.78
C LEU A 186 2.24 -14.67 -4.54
N GLY A 187 1.34 -15.36 -3.85
CA GLY A 187 1.68 -16.23 -2.72
C GLY A 187 2.48 -15.50 -1.64
N SER A 188 3.59 -16.08 -1.21
CA SER A 188 4.47 -15.55 -0.15
C SER A 188 5.16 -14.22 -0.47
N ARG A 189 5.07 -13.74 -1.73
CA ARG A 189 5.56 -12.41 -2.12
C ARG A 189 4.74 -11.30 -1.49
N ILE A 190 3.47 -11.54 -1.12
CA ILE A 190 2.60 -10.54 -0.49
C ILE A 190 3.08 -10.29 0.95
N LYS A 191 3.38 -9.03 1.27
CA LYS A 191 3.78 -8.60 2.62
C LYS A 191 2.81 -7.62 3.24
N LYS A 192 2.07 -6.87 2.45
CA LYS A 192 0.98 -6.00 2.89
C LYS A 192 -0.15 -6.02 1.87
N MET A 193 -1.33 -5.65 2.32
CA MET A 193 -2.50 -5.55 1.45
C MET A 193 -3.25 -4.24 1.65
N HIS A 194 -3.62 -3.62 0.54
CA HIS A 194 -4.69 -2.63 0.49
C HIS A 194 -6.03 -3.30 0.17
N ILE A 195 -7.07 -2.80 0.79
CA ILE A 195 -8.44 -3.13 0.47
C ILE A 195 -9.24 -1.88 0.14
N LYS A 196 -9.99 -1.94 -0.94
CA LYS A 196 -10.94 -0.91 -1.34
C LYS A 196 -12.12 -1.56 -2.05
N GLY A 197 -13.26 -0.88 -2.07
CA GLY A 197 -14.41 -1.36 -2.82
C GLY A 197 -14.27 -1.04 -4.31
N TYR A 198 -14.74 -1.94 -5.18
CA TYR A 198 -14.76 -1.73 -6.62
C TYR A 198 -15.96 -2.42 -7.27
N SER A 199 -16.56 -1.77 -8.28
CA SER A 199 -17.63 -2.34 -9.08
C SER A 199 -17.18 -2.56 -10.52
N ALA A 200 -17.09 -3.82 -10.93
CA ALA A 200 -16.81 -4.20 -12.32
C ALA A 200 -17.93 -3.74 -13.28
N LYS A 201 -19.16 -3.57 -12.78
CA LYS A 201 -20.32 -3.11 -13.58
C LYS A 201 -20.18 -1.65 -13.98
N THR A 202 -19.81 -0.79 -13.04
CA THR A 202 -19.60 0.65 -13.28
C THR A 202 -18.16 0.97 -13.68
N ARG A 203 -17.22 0.05 -13.45
CA ARG A 203 -15.76 0.20 -13.64
C ARG A 203 -15.18 1.35 -12.81
N THR A 204 -15.68 1.49 -11.58
CA THR A 204 -15.26 2.52 -10.63
C THR A 204 -15.10 1.94 -9.23
N SER A 205 -14.28 2.60 -8.40
CA SER A 205 -14.26 2.34 -6.97
C SER A 205 -15.62 2.64 -6.35
N THR A 206 -16.00 1.85 -5.35
CA THR A 206 -17.21 2.09 -4.54
C THR A 206 -16.84 2.87 -3.26
N PRO A 207 -17.80 3.59 -2.68
CA PRO A 207 -17.52 4.39 -1.48
C PRO A 207 -17.30 3.54 -0.22
N ASP A 208 -17.76 2.29 -0.22
CA ASP A 208 -17.60 1.32 0.87
C ASP A 208 -17.00 0.01 0.34
N LEU A 209 -16.64 -0.90 1.27
CA LEU A 209 -15.99 -2.16 0.92
C LEU A 209 -16.95 -3.21 0.35
N LEU A 210 -18.23 -3.17 0.71
CA LEU A 210 -19.17 -4.27 0.48
C LEU A 210 -20.14 -4.05 -0.69
N SER A 211 -20.36 -2.82 -1.15
CA SER A 211 -21.33 -2.53 -2.22
C SER A 211 -20.84 -2.83 -3.64
N GLY A 212 -19.60 -3.25 -3.79
CA GLY A 212 -18.95 -3.55 -5.08
C GLY A 212 -19.27 -4.92 -5.64
N THR A 213 -18.36 -5.40 -6.48
CA THR A 213 -18.44 -6.73 -7.10
C THR A 213 -17.33 -7.68 -6.65
N ILE A 214 -16.60 -7.33 -5.62
CA ILE A 214 -15.55 -8.16 -5.03
C ILE A 214 -16.20 -9.32 -4.29
N ASP A 215 -15.78 -10.54 -4.60
CA ASP A 215 -16.17 -11.75 -3.85
C ASP A 215 -15.29 -11.90 -2.61
N TRP A 216 -15.67 -11.20 -1.53
CA TRP A 216 -14.90 -11.19 -0.30
C TRP A 216 -14.70 -12.58 0.31
N PRO A 217 -15.69 -13.50 0.34
CA PRO A 217 -15.45 -14.89 0.76
C PRO A 217 -14.33 -15.58 -0.03
N ALA A 218 -14.29 -15.43 -1.36
CA ALA A 218 -13.24 -16.00 -2.19
C ALA A 218 -11.87 -15.34 -1.94
N VAL A 219 -11.85 -14.01 -1.80
CA VAL A 219 -10.63 -13.25 -1.45
C VAL A 219 -10.09 -13.69 -0.10
N MET A 220 -10.93 -13.75 0.94
CA MET A 220 -10.49 -14.15 2.29
C MET A 220 -10.04 -15.60 2.35
N LYS A 221 -10.65 -16.49 1.56
CA LYS A 221 -10.16 -17.86 1.41
C LYS A 221 -8.76 -17.88 0.79
N ALA A 222 -8.53 -17.14 -0.31
CA ALA A 222 -7.23 -17.09 -0.97
C ALA A 222 -6.14 -16.50 -0.04
N ILE A 223 -6.47 -15.47 0.74
CA ILE A 223 -5.57 -14.89 1.75
C ILE A 223 -5.11 -15.95 2.76
N ARG A 224 -6.06 -16.74 3.28
CA ARG A 224 -5.73 -17.86 4.21
C ARG A 224 -4.94 -18.97 3.53
N ASP A 225 -5.28 -19.32 2.29
CA ASP A 225 -4.61 -20.39 1.54
C ASP A 225 -3.12 -20.08 1.29
N VAL A 226 -2.74 -18.81 1.12
CA VAL A 226 -1.33 -18.39 0.98
C VAL A 226 -0.63 -18.12 2.32
N GLY A 227 -1.34 -18.23 3.44
CA GLY A 227 -0.79 -18.05 4.79
C GLY A 227 -0.50 -16.59 5.14
N TYR A 228 -1.18 -15.62 4.51
CA TYR A 228 -1.04 -14.22 4.89
C TYR A 228 -1.85 -13.94 6.16
N ASP A 229 -1.19 -13.38 7.18
CA ASP A 229 -1.80 -13.03 8.48
C ASP A 229 -1.18 -11.74 9.05
N ASP A 230 -1.23 -10.65 8.29
CA ASP A 230 -0.82 -9.32 8.74
C ASP A 230 -2.00 -8.34 8.58
N VAL A 231 -1.74 -7.10 8.26
CA VAL A 231 -2.73 -6.03 8.18
C VAL A 231 -3.44 -6.01 6.83
N LEU A 232 -4.76 -5.83 6.87
CA LEU A 232 -5.54 -5.36 5.71
C LEU A 232 -5.76 -3.85 5.90
N THR A 233 -5.16 -3.04 5.04
CA THR A 233 -5.23 -1.57 5.14
C THR A 233 -6.30 -1.03 4.20
N ALA A 234 -7.32 -0.39 4.75
CA ALA A 234 -8.37 0.26 3.98
C ALA A 234 -7.85 1.54 3.32
N GLU A 235 -7.95 1.61 1.99
CA GLU A 235 -7.59 2.77 1.18
C GLU A 235 -8.83 3.28 0.42
N LEU A 236 -9.79 3.82 1.16
CA LEU A 236 -11.01 4.41 0.60
C LEU A 236 -11.60 5.44 1.56
N ARG A 237 -12.52 6.26 1.02
CA ARG A 237 -13.11 7.35 1.80
C ARG A 237 -14.13 6.87 2.83
N GLY A 238 -14.86 5.78 2.56
CA GLY A 238 -15.98 5.33 3.38
C GLY A 238 -17.28 6.11 3.13
N VAL A 239 -18.37 5.67 3.78
CA VAL A 239 -19.70 6.26 3.65
C VAL A 239 -20.09 6.96 4.96
N GLY A 240 -20.44 8.23 4.88
CA GLY A 240 -20.84 9.02 6.04
C GLY A 240 -20.90 10.52 5.76
N ASN A 241 -21.43 11.26 6.72
CA ASN A 241 -21.53 12.72 6.64
C ASN A 241 -20.28 13.44 7.18
N THR A 242 -19.53 12.77 8.03
CA THR A 242 -18.28 13.26 8.64
C THR A 242 -17.14 12.25 8.38
N ALA A 243 -15.90 12.68 8.56
CA ALA A 243 -14.75 11.75 8.49
C ALA A 243 -14.85 10.63 9.54
N TYR A 244 -15.42 10.93 10.71
CA TYR A 244 -15.72 9.93 11.75
C TYR A 244 -16.68 8.87 11.24
N ASP A 245 -17.85 9.28 10.68
CA ASP A 245 -18.84 8.33 10.16
C ASP A 245 -18.28 7.47 9.05
N CYS A 246 -17.48 8.08 8.15
CA CYS A 246 -16.80 7.37 7.06
C CYS A 246 -15.86 6.29 7.60
N CYS A 247 -14.97 6.63 8.52
CA CYS A 247 -14.03 5.65 9.11
C CYS A 247 -14.77 4.58 9.93
N LYS A 248 -15.85 4.94 10.61
CA LYS A 248 -16.68 3.97 11.33
C LYS A 248 -17.31 2.95 10.38
N SER A 249 -17.86 3.39 9.24
CA SER A 249 -18.43 2.48 8.24
C SER A 249 -17.37 1.54 7.66
N ILE A 250 -16.15 2.03 7.41
CA ILE A 250 -15.03 1.19 6.96
C ILE A 250 -14.69 0.12 7.99
N SER A 251 -14.56 0.52 9.26
CA SER A 251 -14.23 -0.42 10.35
C SER A 251 -15.28 -1.52 10.51
N GLU A 252 -16.58 -1.16 10.44
CA GLU A 252 -17.69 -2.12 10.52
C GLU A 252 -17.73 -3.08 9.30
N ASP A 253 -17.39 -2.60 8.11
CA ASP A 253 -17.29 -3.47 6.93
C ASP A 253 -16.08 -4.39 7.01
N MET A 254 -14.96 -3.93 7.54
CA MET A 254 -13.77 -4.76 7.77
C MET A 254 -14.06 -5.88 8.79
N ASP A 255 -14.82 -5.62 9.86
CA ASP A 255 -15.22 -6.64 10.82
C ASP A 255 -15.97 -7.78 10.12
N LYS A 256 -16.94 -7.44 9.24
CA LYS A 256 -17.70 -8.44 8.46
C LYS A 256 -16.80 -9.21 7.49
N ILE A 257 -15.84 -8.54 6.83
CA ILE A 257 -14.90 -9.19 5.90
C ILE A 257 -13.98 -10.18 6.64
N LEU A 258 -13.49 -9.80 7.82
CA LEU A 258 -12.61 -10.66 8.61
C LEU A 258 -13.31 -11.92 9.16
N GLU A 259 -14.64 -11.89 9.28
CA GLU A 259 -15.48 -13.03 9.67
C GLU A 259 -15.79 -14.01 8.52
N MET A 260 -15.56 -13.61 7.26
CA MET A 260 -15.77 -14.44 6.07
C MET A 260 -14.61 -15.45 5.88
#